data_64347bf5b902c3e07f40f3a9c7b31324
#
_entry.id   64347bf5b902c3e07f40f3a9c7b31324
#
_cell.length_a   1.000
_cell.length_b   1.000
_cell.length_c   1.000
_cell.angle_alpha   90.00
_cell.angle_beta   90.00
_cell.angle_gamma   90.00
#
_symmetry.space_group_name_H-M   'P 1'
#
loop_
_entity.id
_entity.type
_entity.pdbx_description
1 polymer ?
#
loop_
_entity_poly.entity_id
_entity_poly.type
_entity_poly.pdbx_seq_one_letter_code
_entity_poly.pdbx_strand_id
1 'polypeptide(L)'
;MKVKNKVNGQSFFFNPKTNHLITGENGTGKSKFMEALRRPDDIDTFEIDNTIDMNLNNGGEKVEFVESTSNYSYLGLSKLVHQFYRHKLCDGDVYDKVLDVLKSFPRLKDVLEQEIDWRYDEHDASSGQKEIIRIIVSSALLILDSKSEGSHIHLLFDGLGSQLSSSNAEKLPEALLDVIEFLDYLYPELPKTNISVVTYNEKIQMFFLTQKGFNLVRM
;
A
#
# COMPACT_ATOMS: atom_id res chain seq x y z
N MET A 1 -19.35 0.61 3.96
CA MET A 1 -20.01 -0.43 3.14
C MET A 1 -20.16 -1.73 3.92
N LYS A 2 -21.24 -2.47 3.67
CA LYS A 2 -21.42 -3.80 4.23
C LYS A 2 -20.90 -4.83 3.23
N VAL A 3 -20.06 -5.73 3.72
CA VAL A 3 -19.46 -6.79 2.90
C VAL A 3 -19.98 -8.13 3.40
N LYS A 4 -20.43 -8.99 2.49
CA LYS A 4 -20.88 -10.34 2.79
C LYS A 4 -20.08 -11.35 1.99
N ASN A 5 -19.43 -12.26 2.67
CA ASN A 5 -18.79 -13.41 2.04
C ASN A 5 -19.87 -14.44 1.68
N LYS A 6 -20.11 -14.67 0.38
CA LYS A 6 -21.14 -15.59 -0.10
C LYS A 6 -20.81 -17.07 0.15
N VAL A 7 -19.53 -17.39 0.37
CA VAL A 7 -19.08 -18.77 0.58
C VAL A 7 -19.40 -19.25 2.00
N ASN A 8 -19.13 -18.43 3.02
CA ASN A 8 -19.33 -18.80 4.42
C ASN A 8 -20.46 -18.02 5.11
N GLY A 9 -21.11 -17.08 4.40
CA GLY A 9 -22.22 -16.27 4.92
C GLY A 9 -21.80 -15.16 5.90
N GLN A 10 -20.54 -15.03 6.22
CA GLN A 10 -20.02 -14.01 7.14
C GLN A 10 -20.23 -12.62 6.57
N SER A 11 -20.65 -11.69 7.44
CA SER A 11 -20.78 -10.27 7.07
C SER A 11 -19.98 -9.40 8.01
N PHE A 12 -19.36 -8.35 7.47
CA PHE A 12 -18.64 -7.34 8.25
C PHE A 12 -18.79 -5.95 7.62
N PHE A 13 -18.48 -4.93 8.41
CA PHE A 13 -18.43 -3.55 7.91
C PHE A 13 -17.00 -3.18 7.55
N PHE A 14 -16.86 -2.53 6.39
CA PHE A 14 -15.61 -1.99 5.91
C PHE A 14 -15.79 -0.51 5.60
N ASN A 15 -14.94 0.34 6.20
CA ASN A 15 -14.96 1.78 5.91
C ASN A 15 -13.77 2.13 5.01
N PRO A 16 -14.00 2.51 3.74
CA PRO A 16 -12.93 2.83 2.80
C PRO A 16 -12.09 4.05 3.19
N LYS A 17 -12.57 4.87 4.15
CA LYS A 17 -11.88 6.06 4.66
C LYS A 17 -11.12 5.81 5.97
N THR A 18 -10.81 4.57 6.28
CA THR A 18 -10.00 4.19 7.45
C THR A 18 -9.00 3.09 7.09
N ASN A 19 -7.94 3.00 7.88
CA ASN A 19 -6.94 1.94 7.70
C ASN A 19 -7.43 0.61 8.26
N HIS A 20 -7.04 -0.49 7.62
CA HIS A 20 -7.45 -1.83 8.03
C HIS A 20 -6.28 -2.82 8.07
N LEU A 21 -6.27 -3.64 9.11
CA LEU A 21 -5.54 -4.89 9.13
C LEU A 21 -6.53 -6.04 8.91
N ILE A 22 -6.33 -6.82 7.86
CA ILE A 22 -7.19 -7.95 7.51
C ILE A 22 -6.50 -9.24 7.89
N THR A 23 -7.11 -10.00 8.79
CA THR A 23 -6.57 -11.25 9.33
C THR A 23 -7.55 -12.42 9.14
N GLY A 24 -7.05 -13.63 9.26
CA GLY A 24 -7.81 -14.87 9.14
C GLY A 24 -6.93 -16.04 8.75
N GLU A 25 -7.44 -17.24 8.85
CA GLU A 25 -6.73 -18.45 8.43
C GLU A 25 -6.44 -18.46 6.93
N ASN A 26 -5.54 -19.33 6.50
CA ASN A 26 -5.29 -19.54 5.09
C ASN A 26 -6.55 -20.10 4.41
N GLY A 27 -6.85 -19.57 3.23
CA GLY A 27 -8.04 -19.97 2.48
C GLY A 27 -9.35 -19.26 2.87
N THR A 28 -9.36 -18.35 3.86
CA THR A 28 -10.59 -17.60 4.23
C THR A 28 -11.04 -16.58 3.19
N GLY A 29 -10.23 -16.34 2.14
CA GLY A 29 -10.60 -15.45 1.04
C GLY A 29 -10.08 -14.02 1.15
N LYS A 30 -9.07 -13.74 1.99
CA LYS A 30 -8.49 -12.38 2.15
C LYS A 30 -8.07 -11.75 0.82
N SER A 31 -7.30 -12.46 0.00
CA SER A 31 -6.87 -11.99 -1.33
C SER A 31 -8.06 -11.75 -2.27
N LYS A 32 -9.05 -12.64 -2.26
CA LYS A 32 -10.29 -12.44 -3.03
C LYS A 32 -11.10 -11.24 -2.55
N PHE A 33 -11.07 -10.95 -1.25
CA PHE A 33 -11.71 -9.75 -0.73
C PHE A 33 -10.99 -8.49 -1.22
N MET A 34 -9.66 -8.45 -1.17
CA MET A 34 -8.88 -7.34 -1.72
C MET A 34 -9.15 -7.13 -3.21
N GLU A 35 -9.26 -8.22 -3.95
CA GLU A 35 -9.61 -8.17 -5.38
C GLU A 35 -11.04 -7.65 -5.60
N ALA A 36 -12.02 -8.08 -4.76
CA ALA A 36 -13.40 -7.60 -4.82
C ALA A 36 -13.53 -6.09 -4.52
N LEU A 37 -12.68 -5.53 -3.66
CA LEU A 37 -12.63 -4.09 -3.44
C LEU A 37 -12.21 -3.32 -4.69
N ARG A 38 -11.29 -3.87 -5.49
CA ARG A 38 -10.80 -3.27 -6.75
C ARG A 38 -11.79 -3.45 -7.90
N ARG A 39 -12.43 -4.61 -7.98
CA ARG A 39 -13.29 -5.03 -9.09
C ARG A 39 -14.55 -5.69 -8.56
N PRO A 40 -15.47 -4.90 -8.00
CA PRO A 40 -16.66 -5.45 -7.34
C PRO A 40 -17.57 -6.25 -8.29
N ASP A 41 -17.54 -5.92 -9.59
CA ASP A 41 -18.38 -6.57 -10.60
C ASP A 41 -17.81 -7.91 -11.11
N ASP A 42 -16.52 -8.17 -10.88
CA ASP A 42 -15.82 -9.34 -11.43
C ASP A 42 -15.79 -10.53 -10.45
N ILE A 43 -16.26 -10.37 -9.21
CA ILE A 43 -16.05 -11.38 -8.16
C ILE A 43 -17.35 -11.83 -7.52
N ASP A 44 -17.74 -13.07 -7.81
CA ASP A 44 -18.94 -13.70 -7.25
C ASP A 44 -18.82 -14.09 -5.76
N THR A 45 -17.63 -14.05 -5.18
CA THR A 45 -17.36 -14.54 -3.81
C THR A 45 -17.83 -13.57 -2.73
N PHE A 46 -17.85 -12.26 -3.05
CA PHE A 46 -18.27 -11.22 -2.12
C PHE A 46 -19.41 -10.39 -2.70
N GLU A 47 -20.31 -10.01 -1.83
CA GLU A 47 -21.37 -9.03 -2.10
C GLU A 47 -21.03 -7.77 -1.33
N ILE A 48 -20.83 -6.67 -2.05
CA ILE A 48 -20.48 -5.37 -1.49
C ILE A 48 -21.69 -4.45 -1.61
N ASP A 49 -22.32 -4.15 -0.49
CA ASP A 49 -23.45 -3.24 -0.42
C ASP A 49 -22.96 -1.83 -0.05
N ASN A 50 -22.94 -0.97 -1.05
CA ASN A 50 -22.57 0.43 -0.92
C ASN A 50 -23.75 1.33 -0.52
N THR A 51 -24.98 0.80 -0.43
CA THR A 51 -26.18 1.62 -0.16
C THR A 51 -26.18 2.23 1.25
N ILE A 52 -25.46 1.62 2.19
CA ILE A 52 -25.35 2.11 3.57
C ILE A 52 -24.51 3.40 3.66
N ASP A 53 -23.67 3.66 2.68
CA ASP A 53 -22.77 4.83 2.64
C ASP A 53 -23.34 6.04 1.89
N MET A 54 -24.58 5.98 1.37
CA MET A 54 -25.18 7.13 0.68
C MET A 54 -25.39 8.36 1.58
N ASN A 55 -25.33 8.24 2.90
CA ASN A 55 -25.30 9.38 3.81
C ASN A 55 -23.92 10.03 3.97
N LEU A 56 -22.84 9.41 3.47
CA LEU A 56 -21.50 10.01 3.38
C LEU A 56 -21.30 10.78 2.07
N ASN A 57 -22.23 10.68 1.13
CA ASN A 57 -22.21 11.33 -0.18
C ASN A 57 -22.62 12.82 -0.17
N ASN A 58 -22.48 13.52 0.95
CA ASN A 58 -22.50 14.98 0.93
C ASN A 58 -21.21 15.56 0.36
N GLY A 59 -20.76 15.05 -0.80
CA GLY A 59 -19.55 15.55 -1.45
C GLY A 59 -18.95 14.64 -2.51
N GLY A 60 -19.50 13.45 -2.77
CA GLY A 60 -19.19 12.70 -3.99
C GLY A 60 -17.74 12.20 -4.16
N GLU A 61 -16.91 12.18 -3.12
CA GLU A 61 -15.54 11.68 -3.23
C GLU A 61 -15.55 10.15 -3.46
N LYS A 62 -15.25 9.78 -4.69
CA LYS A 62 -15.03 8.39 -5.05
C LYS A 62 -13.70 7.93 -4.43
N VAL A 63 -13.74 6.87 -3.63
CA VAL A 63 -12.53 6.21 -3.15
C VAL A 63 -12.05 5.22 -4.20
N GLU A 64 -10.82 5.37 -4.64
CA GLU A 64 -10.19 4.45 -5.57
C GLU A 64 -9.34 3.42 -4.80
N PHE A 65 -9.67 2.13 -4.99
CA PHE A 65 -8.92 1.03 -4.41
C PHE A 65 -7.82 0.57 -5.38
N VAL A 66 -6.57 0.71 -4.97
CA VAL A 66 -5.41 0.36 -5.80
C VAL A 66 -4.48 -0.59 -5.05
N GLU A 67 -4.17 -1.73 -5.66
CA GLU A 67 -3.15 -2.63 -5.13
C GLU A 67 -1.76 -2.02 -5.36
N SER A 68 -1.01 -1.82 -4.27
CA SER A 68 0.22 -1.04 -4.31
C SER A 68 1.29 -1.61 -5.25
N THR A 69 1.23 -2.91 -5.55
CA THR A 69 2.19 -3.57 -6.43
C THR A 69 1.67 -3.82 -7.84
N SER A 70 0.34 -3.77 -8.08
CA SER A 70 -0.24 -4.22 -9.36
C SER A 70 -0.05 -3.24 -10.51
N ASN A 71 -0.19 -1.94 -10.26
CA ASN A 71 -0.10 -0.93 -11.33
C ASN A 71 1.32 -0.79 -11.88
N TYR A 72 2.32 -1.13 -11.07
CA TYR A 72 3.73 -1.07 -11.46
C TYR A 72 4.40 -2.45 -11.52
N SER A 73 3.64 -3.54 -11.32
CA SER A 73 4.18 -4.91 -11.33
C SER A 73 4.78 -5.33 -12.67
N TYR A 74 4.29 -4.73 -13.77
CA TYR A 74 4.81 -4.94 -15.11
C TYR A 74 6.08 -4.15 -15.41
N LEU A 75 6.42 -3.18 -14.56
CA LEU A 75 7.66 -2.45 -14.68
C LEU A 75 8.77 -3.24 -13.99
N GLY A 76 9.88 -3.47 -14.69
CA GLY A 76 11.10 -3.86 -14.01
C GLY A 76 11.50 -2.83 -12.97
N LEU A 77 12.22 -3.25 -11.93
CA LEU A 77 12.61 -2.38 -10.82
C LEU A 77 13.32 -1.11 -11.30
N SER A 78 14.20 -1.23 -12.31
CA SER A 78 14.91 -0.11 -12.95
C SER A 78 13.97 0.92 -13.56
N LYS A 79 12.89 0.48 -14.20
CA LYS A 79 11.89 1.39 -14.78
C LYS A 79 11.05 2.09 -13.72
N LEU A 80 10.67 1.37 -12.68
CA LEU A 80 9.94 1.92 -11.54
C LEU A 80 10.73 3.05 -10.88
N VAL A 81 11.99 2.78 -10.59
CA VAL A 81 12.89 3.76 -9.99
C VAL A 81 13.18 4.92 -10.93
N HIS A 82 13.34 4.66 -12.24
CA HIS A 82 13.51 5.72 -13.23
C HIS A 82 12.26 6.62 -13.34
N GLN A 83 11.06 6.05 -13.26
CA GLN A 83 9.82 6.83 -13.22
C GLN A 83 9.78 7.71 -11.96
N PHE A 84 10.15 7.18 -10.81
CA PHE A 84 10.26 7.95 -9.58
C PHE A 84 11.34 9.04 -9.66
N TYR A 85 12.49 8.77 -10.29
CA TYR A 85 13.55 9.76 -10.52
C TYR A 85 13.08 10.97 -11.33
N ARG A 86 12.12 10.81 -12.24
CA ARG A 86 11.52 11.93 -12.97
C ARG A 86 10.81 12.91 -12.04
N HIS A 87 10.24 12.43 -10.94
CA HIS A 87 9.63 13.28 -9.91
C HIS A 87 10.66 14.16 -9.19
N LYS A 88 11.95 13.77 -9.13
CA LYS A 88 13.01 14.62 -8.59
C LYS A 88 13.08 16.01 -9.28
N LEU A 89 12.77 16.05 -10.55
CA LEU A 89 12.77 17.31 -11.34
C LEU A 89 11.53 18.17 -11.05
N CYS A 90 10.46 17.56 -10.49
CA CYS A 90 9.19 18.21 -10.24
C CYS A 90 8.99 18.50 -8.74
N ASP A 91 9.47 17.58 -7.88
CA ASP A 91 9.33 17.66 -6.43
C ASP A 91 10.52 16.98 -5.74
N GLY A 92 11.57 17.75 -5.51
CA GLY A 92 12.83 17.28 -4.91
C GLY A 92 12.63 16.76 -3.48
N ASP A 93 11.76 17.37 -2.70
CA ASP A 93 11.52 17.03 -1.29
C ASP A 93 10.92 15.63 -1.15
N VAL A 94 9.99 15.26 -2.05
CA VAL A 94 9.41 13.91 -2.09
C VAL A 94 10.48 12.88 -2.45
N TYR A 95 11.30 13.19 -3.45
CA TYR A 95 12.37 12.29 -3.85
C TYR A 95 13.36 12.03 -2.71
N ASP A 96 13.83 13.09 -2.05
CA ASP A 96 14.79 13.01 -0.98
C ASP A 96 14.22 12.25 0.24
N LYS A 97 12.96 12.52 0.62
CA LYS A 97 12.27 11.79 1.70
C LYS A 97 12.18 10.29 1.43
N VAL A 98 11.73 9.90 0.25
CA VAL A 98 11.61 8.47 -0.10
C VAL A 98 12.98 7.80 -0.15
N LEU A 99 14.00 8.50 -0.66
CA LEU A 99 15.37 8.01 -0.70
C LEU A 99 15.93 7.81 0.71
N ASP A 100 15.69 8.75 1.63
CA ASP A 100 16.13 8.66 3.03
C ASP A 100 15.45 7.49 3.75
N VAL A 101 14.16 7.28 3.51
CA VAL A 101 13.44 6.12 4.03
C VAL A 101 14.06 4.81 3.51
N LEU A 102 14.35 4.72 2.22
CA LEU A 102 15.01 3.54 1.65
C LEU A 102 16.42 3.33 2.21
N LYS A 103 17.22 4.39 2.35
CA LYS A 103 18.57 4.32 2.97
C LYS A 103 18.55 3.93 4.43
N SER A 104 17.43 4.09 5.10
CA SER A 104 17.27 3.65 6.49
C SER A 104 17.34 2.13 6.66
N PHE A 105 17.11 1.35 5.59
CA PHE A 105 17.31 -0.10 5.58
C PHE A 105 18.81 -0.40 5.37
N PRO A 106 19.50 -1.07 6.34
CA PRO A 106 20.96 -1.16 6.34
C PRO A 106 21.58 -1.67 5.05
N ARG A 107 20.99 -2.70 4.44
CA ARG A 107 21.50 -3.29 3.20
C ARG A 107 21.14 -2.52 1.94
N LEU A 108 20.11 -1.65 1.99
CA LEU A 108 19.76 -0.76 0.89
C LEU A 108 20.62 0.48 0.88
N LYS A 109 21.08 0.95 2.05
CA LYS A 109 21.98 2.08 2.14
C LYS A 109 23.26 1.86 1.31
N ASP A 110 23.92 0.73 1.51
CA ASP A 110 25.15 0.39 0.78
C ASP A 110 24.96 0.32 -0.73
N VAL A 111 23.78 -0.13 -1.15
CA VAL A 111 23.37 -0.24 -2.55
C VAL A 111 23.05 1.14 -3.13
N LEU A 112 22.41 2.01 -2.35
CA LEU A 112 21.95 3.33 -2.80
C LEU A 112 23.04 4.42 -2.70
N GLU A 113 24.10 4.22 -1.91
CA GLU A 113 25.24 5.14 -1.77
C GLU A 113 26.34 4.94 -2.83
N GLN A 114 26.40 3.79 -3.47
CA GLN A 114 27.30 3.58 -4.61
C GLN A 114 26.67 4.30 -5.81
N GLU A 115 27.05 5.57 -6.07
CA GLU A 115 26.60 6.41 -7.20
C GLU A 115 25.81 5.61 -8.25
N ILE A 116 24.55 5.37 -7.92
CA ILE A 116 23.75 4.46 -8.73
C ILE A 116 23.40 5.26 -9.98
N ASP A 117 24.12 4.99 -11.01
CA ASP A 117 23.54 4.96 -12.33
C ASP A 117 22.36 4.00 -12.21
N TRP A 118 21.14 4.52 -12.06
CA TRP A 118 19.89 3.78 -11.87
C TRP A 118 19.59 2.76 -12.99
N ARG A 119 20.57 2.39 -13.75
CA ARG A 119 20.71 1.19 -14.56
C ARG A 119 20.96 -0.04 -13.70
N TYR A 120 20.45 0.01 -12.46
CA TYR A 120 20.56 -1.09 -11.50
C TYR A 120 20.15 -2.38 -12.19
N ASP A 121 21.14 -3.23 -12.40
CA ASP A 121 20.86 -4.55 -12.93
C ASP A 121 19.99 -5.28 -11.90
N GLU A 122 18.75 -5.63 -12.27
CA GLU A 122 17.80 -6.28 -11.37
C GLU A 122 18.38 -7.53 -10.71
N HIS A 123 19.51 -8.03 -11.24
CA HIS A 123 20.18 -9.22 -10.75
C HIS A 123 20.92 -9.02 -9.41
N ASP A 124 21.37 -7.80 -9.08
CA ASP A 124 22.21 -7.58 -7.90
C ASP A 124 21.43 -7.37 -6.61
N ALA A 125 20.16 -7.00 -6.67
CA ALA A 125 19.34 -6.84 -5.49
C ALA A 125 18.70 -8.16 -5.05
N SER A 126 18.74 -8.45 -3.74
CA SER A 126 18.01 -9.59 -3.17
C SER A 126 16.49 -9.41 -3.32
N SER A 127 15.72 -10.51 -3.27
CA SER A 127 14.25 -10.46 -3.37
C SER A 127 13.63 -9.55 -2.32
N GLY A 128 14.13 -9.56 -1.09
CA GLY A 128 13.65 -8.68 -0.03
C GLY A 128 13.97 -7.21 -0.28
N GLN A 129 15.14 -6.88 -0.84
CA GLN A 129 15.46 -5.51 -1.23
C GLN A 129 14.55 -5.01 -2.35
N LYS A 130 14.31 -5.85 -3.36
CA LYS A 130 13.36 -5.55 -4.45
C LYS A 130 11.96 -5.31 -3.93
N GLU A 131 11.51 -6.13 -2.98
CA GLU A 131 10.19 -5.97 -2.35
C GLU A 131 10.07 -4.63 -1.62
N ILE A 132 11.06 -4.25 -0.79
CA ILE A 132 11.05 -2.96 -0.08
C ILE A 132 10.98 -1.79 -1.06
N ILE A 133 11.86 -1.77 -2.06
CA ILE A 133 11.88 -0.69 -3.05
C ILE A 133 10.54 -0.62 -3.78
N ARG A 134 10.00 -1.75 -4.24
CA ARG A 134 8.72 -1.78 -4.93
C ARG A 134 7.59 -1.24 -4.06
N ILE A 135 7.47 -1.69 -2.82
CA ILE A 135 6.41 -1.25 -1.91
C ILE A 135 6.51 0.26 -1.67
N ILE A 136 7.68 0.77 -1.29
CA ILE A 136 7.85 2.18 -0.93
C ILE A 136 7.68 3.08 -2.15
N VAL A 137 8.38 2.78 -3.26
CA VAL A 137 8.36 3.64 -4.46
C VAL A 137 7.02 3.58 -5.18
N SER A 138 6.41 2.39 -5.34
CA SER A 138 5.09 2.31 -5.99
C SER A 138 4.00 2.99 -5.16
N SER A 139 4.05 2.87 -3.83
CA SER A 139 3.11 3.58 -2.96
C SER A 139 3.26 5.09 -3.10
N ALA A 140 4.49 5.62 -3.09
CA ALA A 140 4.73 7.04 -3.28
C ALA A 140 4.20 7.54 -4.63
N LEU A 141 4.48 6.83 -5.73
CA LEU A 141 3.99 7.18 -7.06
C LEU A 141 2.47 7.18 -7.15
N LEU A 142 1.81 6.13 -6.62
CA LEU A 142 0.35 6.02 -6.63
C LEU A 142 -0.31 7.15 -5.83
N ILE A 143 0.27 7.52 -4.69
CA ILE A 143 -0.22 8.64 -3.89
C ILE A 143 -0.05 9.95 -4.66
N LEU A 144 1.11 10.20 -5.28
CA LEU A 144 1.36 11.40 -6.06
C LEU A 144 0.40 11.53 -7.25
N ASP A 145 0.18 10.43 -7.98
CA ASP A 145 -0.76 10.39 -9.10
C ASP A 145 -2.19 10.72 -8.60
N SER A 146 -2.64 10.07 -7.52
CA SER A 146 -3.94 10.33 -6.91
C SER A 146 -4.10 11.77 -6.43
N LYS A 147 -3.05 12.33 -5.77
CA LYS A 147 -3.04 13.73 -5.31
C LYS A 147 -3.13 14.69 -6.50
N SER A 148 -2.44 14.42 -7.60
CA SER A 148 -2.51 15.26 -8.81
C SER A 148 -3.90 15.28 -9.44
N GLU A 149 -4.68 14.20 -9.28
CA GLU A 149 -6.05 14.07 -9.77
C GLU A 149 -7.11 14.55 -8.75
N GLY A 150 -6.69 14.88 -7.51
CA GLY A 150 -7.59 15.25 -6.41
C GLY A 150 -8.48 14.09 -5.95
N SER A 151 -8.07 12.85 -6.18
CA SER A 151 -8.83 11.66 -5.84
C SER A 151 -8.46 11.11 -4.46
N HIS A 152 -9.38 10.36 -3.84
CA HIS A 152 -9.13 9.65 -2.59
C HIS A 152 -8.65 8.25 -2.91
N ILE A 153 -7.41 7.94 -2.54
CA ILE A 153 -6.82 6.61 -2.75
C ILE A 153 -6.86 5.75 -1.47
N HIS A 154 -7.14 4.47 -1.66
CA HIS A 154 -7.01 3.43 -0.65
C HIS A 154 -6.08 2.34 -1.17
N LEU A 155 -4.86 2.29 -0.65
CA LEU A 155 -3.85 1.32 -1.06
C LEU A 155 -4.12 -0.06 -0.44
N LEU A 156 -4.04 -1.09 -1.25
CA LEU A 156 -4.22 -2.48 -0.85
C LEU A 156 -2.87 -3.20 -0.90
N PHE A 157 -2.50 -3.85 0.20
CA PHE A 157 -1.28 -4.66 0.33
C PHE A 157 -1.66 -6.11 0.62
N ASP A 158 -1.59 -6.98 -0.38
CA ASP A 158 -1.80 -8.42 -0.20
C ASP A 158 -0.46 -9.15 -0.04
N GLY A 159 -0.25 -9.75 1.12
CA GLY A 159 0.97 -10.47 1.45
C GLY A 159 2.17 -9.57 1.80
N LEU A 160 1.92 -8.38 2.39
CA LEU A 160 2.97 -7.43 2.76
C LEU A 160 4.11 -8.09 3.54
N GLY A 161 5.33 -7.94 3.04
CA GLY A 161 6.55 -8.41 3.70
C GLY A 161 6.79 -9.92 3.61
N SER A 162 6.15 -10.61 2.66
CA SER A 162 6.24 -12.07 2.52
C SER A 162 7.64 -12.60 2.25
N GLN A 163 8.53 -11.79 1.66
CA GLN A 163 9.90 -12.17 1.29
C GLN A 163 10.96 -11.49 2.18
N LEU A 164 10.54 -10.81 3.26
CA LEU A 164 11.46 -10.04 4.08
C LEU A 164 12.13 -10.88 5.17
N SER A 165 13.39 -10.54 5.45
CA SER A 165 14.04 -10.96 6.68
C SER A 165 13.36 -10.32 7.90
N SER A 166 13.51 -10.95 9.06
CA SER A 166 12.88 -10.50 10.31
C SER A 166 13.14 -9.03 10.62
N SER A 167 14.39 -8.54 10.43
CA SER A 167 14.76 -7.14 10.69
C SER A 167 14.11 -6.16 9.72
N ASN A 168 14.01 -6.52 8.44
CA ASN A 168 13.35 -5.68 7.44
C ASN A 168 11.84 -5.67 7.62
N ALA A 169 11.26 -6.79 8.04
CA ALA A 169 9.83 -6.90 8.33
C ALA A 169 9.41 -6.03 9.53
N GLU A 170 10.26 -5.88 10.54
CA GLU A 170 9.99 -4.97 11.66
C GLU A 170 9.97 -3.50 11.22
N LYS A 171 10.80 -3.13 10.27
CA LYS A 171 11.00 -1.74 9.86
C LYS A 171 10.06 -1.28 8.74
N LEU A 172 9.65 -2.21 7.85
CA LEU A 172 8.88 -1.85 6.67
C LEU A 172 7.56 -1.11 6.98
N PRO A 173 6.75 -1.54 7.97
CA PRO A 173 5.48 -0.86 8.26
C PRO A 173 5.66 0.60 8.68
N GLU A 174 6.64 0.88 9.55
CA GLU A 174 6.96 2.24 9.99
C GLU A 174 7.43 3.10 8.81
N ALA A 175 8.35 2.58 8.00
CA ALA A 175 8.87 3.24 6.82
C ALA A 175 7.77 3.57 5.79
N LEU A 176 6.82 2.64 5.60
CA LEU A 176 5.68 2.85 4.71
C LEU A 176 4.76 3.96 5.23
N LEU A 177 4.41 3.92 6.52
CA LEU A 177 3.56 4.96 7.12
C LEU A 177 4.25 6.33 7.11
N ASP A 178 5.55 6.40 7.35
CA ASP A 178 6.32 7.65 7.31
C ASP A 178 6.28 8.32 5.92
N VAL A 179 6.34 7.54 4.84
CA VAL A 179 6.16 8.07 3.47
C VAL A 179 4.73 8.53 3.22
N ILE A 180 3.73 7.75 3.63
CA ILE A 180 2.32 8.11 3.46
C ILE A 180 1.99 9.39 4.22
N GLU A 181 2.37 9.50 5.49
CA GLU A 181 2.13 10.67 6.33
C GLU A 181 2.83 11.91 5.79
N PHE A 182 4.05 11.77 5.28
CA PHE A 182 4.76 12.87 4.66
C PHE A 182 4.05 13.39 3.40
N LEU A 183 3.60 12.49 2.52
CA LEU A 183 2.87 12.87 1.31
C LEU A 183 1.50 13.49 1.64
N ASP A 184 0.79 12.97 2.63
CA ASP A 184 -0.46 13.56 3.10
C ASP A 184 -0.25 14.94 3.77
N TYR A 185 0.91 15.17 4.39
CA TYR A 185 1.29 16.47 4.96
C TYR A 185 1.58 17.51 3.88
N LEU A 186 2.18 17.12 2.76
CA LEU A 186 2.44 18.05 1.63
C LEU A 186 1.15 18.52 0.93
N TYR A 187 0.08 17.74 1.02
CA TYR A 187 -1.20 18.03 0.35
C TYR A 187 -2.36 18.04 1.36
N PRO A 188 -2.38 18.96 2.36
CA PRO A 188 -3.33 18.93 3.48
C PRO A 188 -4.79 19.18 3.07
N GLU A 189 -5.04 19.81 1.94
CA GLU A 189 -6.38 20.05 1.35
C GLU A 189 -6.96 18.82 0.65
N LEU A 190 -6.15 17.83 0.36
CA LEU A 190 -6.60 16.63 -0.35
C LEU A 190 -6.97 15.52 0.62
N PRO A 191 -7.81 14.56 0.19
CA PRO A 191 -8.16 13.42 1.02
C PRO A 191 -6.92 12.65 1.49
N LYS A 192 -6.94 12.19 2.75
CA LYS A 192 -5.87 11.36 3.31
C LYS A 192 -5.83 10.01 2.63
N THR A 193 -4.62 9.51 2.46
CA THR A 193 -4.37 8.16 1.97
C THR A 193 -4.75 7.14 3.03
N ASN A 194 -5.52 6.11 2.64
CA ASN A 194 -5.84 4.99 3.52
C ASN A 194 -5.20 3.70 3.01
N ILE A 195 -4.99 2.75 3.92
CA ILE A 195 -4.39 1.46 3.56
C ILE A 195 -5.16 0.29 4.16
N SER A 196 -5.17 -0.82 3.42
CA SER A 196 -5.56 -2.13 3.93
C SER A 196 -4.44 -3.13 3.74
N VAL A 197 -4.10 -3.84 4.80
CA VAL A 197 -2.96 -4.75 4.84
C VAL A 197 -3.43 -6.17 5.13
N VAL A 198 -3.06 -7.10 4.26
CA VAL A 198 -3.01 -8.54 4.53
C VAL A 198 -1.55 -8.92 4.68
N THR A 199 -1.19 -9.57 5.76
CA THR A 199 0.17 -10.07 5.99
C THR A 199 0.14 -11.39 6.75
N TYR A 200 1.09 -12.25 6.44
CA TYR A 200 1.38 -13.50 7.16
C TYR A 200 2.62 -13.36 8.05
N ASN A 201 3.27 -12.20 8.00
CA ASN A 201 4.43 -11.91 8.84
C ASN A 201 3.95 -11.41 10.21
N GLU A 202 4.22 -12.17 11.26
CA GLU A 202 3.76 -11.87 12.62
C GLU A 202 4.24 -10.51 13.13
N LYS A 203 5.46 -10.08 12.79
CA LYS A 203 6.00 -8.79 13.21
C LYS A 203 5.25 -7.62 12.58
N ILE A 204 4.97 -7.71 11.28
CA ILE A 204 4.15 -6.73 10.56
C ILE A 204 2.73 -6.72 11.10
N GLN A 205 2.15 -7.89 11.36
CA GLN A 205 0.83 -8.01 11.96
C GLN A 205 0.76 -7.35 13.33
N MET A 206 1.73 -7.63 14.21
CA MET A 206 1.81 -7.03 15.54
C MET A 206 1.98 -5.52 15.49
N PHE A 207 2.77 -5.00 14.55
CA PHE A 207 2.91 -3.57 14.36
C PHE A 207 1.54 -2.92 14.09
N PHE A 208 0.79 -3.38 13.08
CA PHE A 208 -0.49 -2.78 12.72
C PHE A 208 -1.59 -3.01 13.77
N LEU A 209 -1.53 -4.10 14.54
CA LEU A 209 -2.45 -4.33 15.68
C LEU A 209 -2.29 -3.30 16.79
N THR A 210 -1.09 -2.74 16.95
CA THR A 210 -0.78 -1.75 17.99
C THR A 210 -0.91 -0.30 17.51
N GLN A 211 -1.00 -0.09 16.19
CA GLN A 211 -1.13 1.24 15.62
C GLN A 211 -2.53 1.83 15.83
N LYS A 212 -2.58 3.07 16.32
CA LYS A 212 -3.83 3.83 16.41
C LYS A 212 -4.37 4.11 15.01
N GLY A 213 -5.67 3.98 14.83
CA GLY A 213 -6.33 4.27 13.55
C GLY A 213 -6.43 3.08 12.61
N PHE A 214 -5.95 1.90 12.99
CA PHE A 214 -6.20 0.66 12.26
C PHE A 214 -7.39 -0.11 12.82
N ASN A 215 -8.30 -0.47 11.94
CA ASN A 215 -9.43 -1.35 12.24
C ASN A 215 -9.08 -2.80 11.89
N LEU A 216 -9.40 -3.72 12.79
CA LEU A 216 -9.18 -5.15 12.57
C LEU A 216 -10.39 -5.75 11.85
N VAL A 217 -10.16 -6.34 10.67
CA VAL A 217 -11.12 -7.15 9.93
C VAL A 217 -10.72 -8.61 10.05
N ARG A 218 -11.57 -9.43 10.68
CA ARG A 218 -11.35 -10.88 10.82
C ARG A 218 -12.24 -11.64 9.83
N MET A 219 -11.60 -12.48 9.03
CA MET A 219 -12.26 -13.28 8.00
C MET A 219 -12.21 -14.78 8.28
#